data_b3ecd7b29fe39708fc955a626dbbfa65
#
_entry.id   b3ecd7b29fe39708fc955a626dbbfa65
#
_cell.length_a   1.000
_cell.length_b   1.000
_cell.length_c   1.000
_cell.angle_alpha   90.00
_cell.angle_beta   90.00
_cell.angle_gamma   90.00
#
_symmetry.space_group_name_H-M   'P 1'
#
loop_
_entity.id
_entity.type
_entity.pdbx_description
1 polymer ?
#
loop_
_entity_poly.entity_id
_entity_poly.type
_entity_poly.pdbx_seq_one_letter_code
_entity_poly.pdbx_strand_id
1 'polypeptide(L)'
;MSLVGTLLGGRYRLDAEIGRGGMSTVYRAFDTVLERPVAIKLMHREIASHADQLERFRREARAVAQLNHPHIVTVIDAGEELSPDGGRPPECAPYIVLEYVEGETLKDVIRREGPLEIPRAIAYALEIARALEAAHERMIVHRDVKPQNVLIGAEGGAKITDFGIARSLTEEGLTVAGRVLGTTDYVSPEQALGQPVTGQSDIYSLGVVLYEMLTGEVPFRAETPVAVAMRHVREEVPDVQHLRPDVSAATAAVVDRAVDKDLGRRYPDAHTMARELEEVLAIETSRTGQATGEVTSVLKTLPGRTRRRLPWRLRHPARWIASLVVIAAIVALAVVLAAGSTHRGTGVAPDVRVAGLRAVPLSQTAAHGYNPFGTGPENRDRIQNVVDSDPNTSWSTEQYYGGTLQKPGGVGTGLYLDASPGVVAKAMQIQTTTPGFAAQVYASDSEPTELPYGNPTPLGPRGWRGPFGGSASVSSRRHIRLGVSHPYRYYLLWLTALPPGEQSASISGITLFR
;
A
#
# COMPACT_ATOMS: atom_id res chain seq x y z
N MET A 1 1.95 11.12 -47.04
CA MET A 1 1.85 12.60 -47.09
C MET A 1 1.66 13.10 -45.67
N SER A 2 2.28 14.23 -45.30
CA SER A 2 2.06 14.84 -44.00
C SER A 2 0.67 15.49 -43.97
N LEU A 3 -0.09 15.24 -42.89
CA LEU A 3 -1.39 15.88 -42.67
C LEU A 3 -1.25 17.26 -41.98
N VAL A 4 -0.02 17.68 -41.65
CA VAL A 4 0.25 18.98 -41.05
C VAL A 4 -0.23 20.11 -41.97
N GLY A 5 -0.93 21.08 -41.42
CA GLY A 5 -1.58 22.18 -42.14
C GLY A 5 -3.03 21.90 -42.60
N THR A 6 -3.52 20.64 -42.46
CA THR A 6 -4.92 20.32 -42.83
C THR A 6 -5.87 20.66 -41.67
N LEU A 7 -7.14 20.91 -42.05
CA LEU A 7 -8.22 21.18 -41.11
C LEU A 7 -9.07 19.92 -40.92
N LEU A 8 -9.00 19.29 -39.80
CA LEU A 8 -9.73 18.06 -39.47
C LEU A 8 -11.13 18.40 -38.93
N GLY A 9 -12.16 17.74 -39.48
CA GLY A 9 -13.55 17.98 -39.09
C GLY A 9 -14.00 19.44 -39.31
N GLY A 10 -13.34 20.21 -40.16
CA GLY A 10 -13.64 21.63 -40.37
C GLY A 10 -13.32 22.56 -39.18
N ARG A 11 -12.67 22.03 -38.12
CA ARG A 11 -12.45 22.74 -36.86
C ARG A 11 -11.01 22.69 -36.33
N TYR A 12 -10.36 21.58 -36.46
CA TYR A 12 -9.06 21.36 -35.81
C TYR A 12 -7.92 21.45 -36.83
N ARG A 13 -7.12 22.51 -36.81
CA ARG A 13 -5.94 22.64 -37.67
C ARG A 13 -4.78 21.84 -37.08
N LEU A 14 -4.23 20.89 -37.83
CA LEU A 14 -3.08 20.09 -37.43
C LEU A 14 -1.79 20.91 -37.59
N ASP A 15 -1.11 21.21 -36.46
CA ASP A 15 0.09 22.06 -36.47
C ASP A 15 1.39 21.26 -36.56
N ALA A 16 1.50 20.14 -35.82
CA ALA A 16 2.69 19.28 -35.80
C ALA A 16 2.36 17.85 -35.40
N GLU A 17 3.10 16.88 -35.93
CA GLU A 17 3.10 15.51 -35.42
C GLU A 17 3.94 15.46 -34.13
N ILE A 18 3.37 14.99 -33.01
CA ILE A 18 4.03 14.92 -31.69
C ILE A 18 4.23 13.49 -31.20
N GLY A 19 3.62 12.50 -31.86
CA GLY A 19 3.80 11.09 -31.53
C GLY A 19 3.26 10.17 -32.61
N ARG A 20 3.92 9.02 -32.80
CA ARG A 20 3.49 7.98 -33.72
C ARG A 20 3.57 6.62 -33.07
N GLY A 21 2.45 5.92 -33.02
CA GLY A 21 2.34 4.55 -32.55
C GLY A 21 1.95 3.56 -33.64
N GLY A 22 1.84 2.29 -33.32
CA GLY A 22 1.45 1.24 -34.25
C GLY A 22 0.02 1.38 -34.79
N MET A 23 -0.88 2.02 -34.06
CA MET A 23 -2.32 2.11 -34.38
C MET A 23 -2.81 3.52 -34.62
N SER A 24 -2.07 4.53 -34.22
CA SER A 24 -2.48 5.94 -34.32
C SER A 24 -1.28 6.87 -34.40
N THR A 25 -1.52 8.06 -34.90
CA THR A 25 -0.60 9.20 -34.89
C THR A 25 -1.21 10.32 -34.03
N VAL A 26 -0.42 10.94 -33.19
CA VAL A 26 -0.85 12.06 -32.33
C VAL A 26 -0.31 13.36 -32.90
N TYR A 27 -1.19 14.33 -33.09
CA TYR A 27 -0.87 15.67 -33.57
C TYR A 27 -1.12 16.71 -32.48
N ARG A 28 -0.25 17.68 -32.36
CA ARG A 28 -0.60 18.97 -31.81
C ARG A 28 -1.48 19.68 -32.83
N ALA A 29 -2.61 20.22 -32.37
CA ALA A 29 -3.56 20.93 -33.25
C ALA A 29 -4.09 22.18 -32.54
N PHE A 30 -4.74 23.05 -33.31
CA PHE A 30 -5.39 24.25 -32.83
C PHE A 30 -6.90 24.17 -33.10
N ASP A 31 -7.70 24.25 -32.01
CA ASP A 31 -9.16 24.37 -32.12
C ASP A 31 -9.52 25.79 -32.55
N THR A 32 -9.92 25.95 -33.80
CA THR A 32 -10.21 27.26 -34.44
C THR A 32 -11.49 27.90 -33.89
N VAL A 33 -12.36 27.14 -33.23
CA VAL A 33 -13.62 27.65 -32.65
C VAL A 33 -13.41 28.13 -31.20
N LEU A 34 -12.66 27.36 -30.40
CA LEU A 34 -12.39 27.70 -28.99
C LEU A 34 -11.03 28.38 -28.80
N GLU A 35 -10.28 28.63 -29.84
CA GLU A 35 -8.99 29.33 -29.89
C GLU A 35 -7.98 28.80 -28.87
N ARG A 36 -7.82 27.47 -28.79
CA ARG A 36 -6.90 26.81 -27.88
C ARG A 36 -6.14 25.66 -28.51
N PRO A 37 -4.93 25.34 -28.00
CA PRO A 37 -4.22 24.14 -28.41
C PRO A 37 -4.95 22.88 -27.89
N VAL A 38 -4.92 21.81 -28.69
CA VAL A 38 -5.45 20.50 -28.39
C VAL A 38 -4.50 19.42 -28.91
N ALA A 39 -4.59 18.21 -28.37
CA ALA A 39 -3.92 17.04 -28.94
C ALA A 39 -4.95 16.19 -29.68
N ILE A 40 -4.61 15.72 -30.88
CA ILE A 40 -5.49 14.88 -31.68
C ILE A 40 -4.83 13.54 -31.95
N LYS A 41 -5.46 12.48 -31.45
CA LYS A 41 -5.09 11.10 -31.72
C LYS A 41 -5.90 10.58 -32.90
N LEU A 42 -5.24 10.46 -34.05
CA LEU A 42 -5.83 10.01 -35.29
C LEU A 42 -5.50 8.53 -35.51
N MET A 43 -6.52 7.69 -35.67
CA MET A 43 -6.35 6.25 -35.90
C MET A 43 -5.89 5.99 -37.33
N HIS A 44 -5.03 4.97 -37.54
CA HIS A 44 -4.61 4.55 -38.87
C HIS A 44 -5.77 3.89 -39.62
N ARG A 45 -5.93 4.21 -40.88
CA ARG A 45 -7.05 3.75 -41.76
C ARG A 45 -7.18 2.23 -41.83
N GLU A 46 -6.07 1.52 -41.80
CA GLU A 46 -6.02 0.04 -41.84
C GLU A 46 -6.79 -0.60 -40.68
N ILE A 47 -6.77 0.04 -39.52
CA ILE A 47 -7.47 -0.42 -38.31
C ILE A 47 -8.94 0.01 -38.36
N ALA A 48 -9.22 1.19 -38.88
CA ALA A 48 -10.57 1.73 -39.06
C ALA A 48 -11.44 0.92 -40.06
N SER A 49 -10.83 0.11 -40.92
CA SER A 49 -11.55 -0.74 -41.88
C SER A 49 -12.33 -1.91 -41.25
N HIS A 50 -12.11 -2.22 -39.98
CA HIS A 50 -12.79 -3.31 -39.25
C HIS A 50 -13.92 -2.74 -38.37
N ALA A 51 -15.18 -2.96 -38.76
CA ALA A 51 -16.34 -2.40 -38.05
C ALA A 51 -16.36 -2.68 -36.55
N ASP A 52 -15.99 -3.89 -36.14
CA ASP A 52 -15.93 -4.29 -34.72
C ASP A 52 -14.87 -3.49 -33.95
N GLN A 53 -13.74 -3.20 -34.57
CA GLN A 53 -12.65 -2.43 -33.96
C GLN A 53 -13.06 -0.95 -33.81
N LEU A 54 -13.72 -0.40 -34.81
CA LEU A 54 -14.23 0.96 -34.76
C LEU A 54 -15.30 1.15 -33.67
N GLU A 55 -16.23 0.20 -33.51
CA GLU A 55 -17.27 0.29 -32.48
C GLU A 55 -16.67 0.14 -31.07
N ARG A 56 -15.71 -0.74 -30.88
CA ARG A 56 -14.96 -0.85 -29.61
C ARG A 56 -14.23 0.46 -29.29
N PHE A 57 -13.51 1.03 -30.25
CA PHE A 57 -12.84 2.31 -30.10
C PHE A 57 -13.80 3.42 -29.66
N ARG A 58 -14.97 3.54 -30.33
CA ARG A 58 -16.00 4.52 -29.96
C ARG A 58 -16.54 4.30 -28.55
N ARG A 59 -16.80 3.05 -28.16
CA ARG A 59 -17.29 2.71 -26.83
C ARG A 59 -16.29 3.06 -25.75
N GLU A 60 -15.03 2.75 -25.95
CA GLU A 60 -13.95 3.06 -25.03
C GLU A 60 -13.67 4.56 -24.94
N ALA A 61 -13.65 5.25 -26.08
CA ALA A 61 -13.54 6.71 -26.09
C ALA A 61 -14.66 7.37 -25.27
N ARG A 62 -15.92 6.89 -25.40
CA ARG A 62 -17.05 7.37 -24.59
C ARG A 62 -16.88 7.09 -23.09
N ALA A 63 -16.33 5.93 -22.73
CA ALA A 63 -16.07 5.58 -21.33
C ALA A 63 -15.02 6.51 -20.72
N VAL A 64 -13.90 6.73 -21.43
CA VAL A 64 -12.82 7.62 -20.96
C VAL A 64 -13.28 9.09 -20.94
N ALA A 65 -14.17 9.51 -21.85
CA ALA A 65 -14.73 10.85 -21.86
C ALA A 65 -15.57 11.20 -20.62
N GLN A 66 -16.00 10.19 -19.86
CA GLN A 66 -16.69 10.39 -18.57
C GLN A 66 -15.73 10.64 -17.40
N LEU A 67 -14.41 10.44 -17.61
CA LEU A 67 -13.40 10.69 -16.61
C LEU A 67 -13.04 12.18 -16.57
N ASN A 68 -13.24 12.81 -15.44
CA ASN A 68 -12.79 14.18 -15.18
C ASN A 68 -11.96 14.18 -13.90
N HIS A 69 -10.64 14.23 -14.04
CA HIS A 69 -9.72 14.16 -12.91
C HIS A 69 -8.44 14.96 -13.24
N PRO A 70 -7.83 15.68 -12.27
CA PRO A 70 -6.66 16.52 -12.53
C PRO A 70 -5.45 15.76 -13.10
N HIS A 71 -5.34 14.46 -12.79
CA HIS A 71 -4.25 13.59 -13.23
C HIS A 71 -4.63 12.63 -14.36
N ILE A 72 -5.73 12.88 -15.07
CA ILE A 72 -6.14 12.17 -16.30
C ILE A 72 -6.19 13.19 -17.43
N VAL A 73 -5.64 12.85 -18.59
CA VAL A 73 -5.78 13.66 -19.80
C VAL A 73 -7.23 13.66 -20.27
N THR A 74 -7.85 14.83 -20.32
CA THR A 74 -9.28 15.00 -20.59
C THR A 74 -9.59 14.76 -22.07
N VAL A 75 -10.59 13.94 -22.35
CA VAL A 75 -11.18 13.82 -23.70
C VAL A 75 -12.13 15.00 -23.92
N ILE A 76 -11.87 15.79 -24.97
CA ILE A 76 -12.65 16.99 -25.30
C ILE A 76 -13.74 16.68 -26.33
N ASP A 77 -13.38 15.90 -27.36
CA ASP A 77 -14.26 15.61 -28.49
C ASP A 77 -13.81 14.31 -29.15
N ALA A 78 -14.67 13.76 -30.04
CA ALA A 78 -14.34 12.64 -30.90
C ALA A 78 -15.09 12.76 -32.22
N GLY A 79 -14.44 12.42 -33.33
CA GLY A 79 -15.03 12.52 -34.65
C GLY A 79 -14.47 11.51 -35.64
N GLU A 80 -14.95 11.62 -36.85
CA GLU A 80 -14.49 10.82 -37.97
C GLU A 80 -14.18 11.75 -39.15
N GLU A 81 -12.98 11.63 -39.70
CA GLU A 81 -12.62 12.34 -40.94
C GLU A 81 -13.04 11.52 -42.14
N LEU A 82 -13.89 12.11 -42.93
CA LEU A 82 -14.27 11.53 -44.24
C LEU A 82 -13.15 11.79 -45.25
N SER A 83 -12.88 10.83 -46.14
CA SER A 83 -11.96 11.06 -47.24
C SER A 83 -12.46 12.24 -48.12
N PRO A 84 -11.54 13.12 -48.61
CA PRO A 84 -11.92 14.25 -49.45
C PRO A 84 -12.77 13.89 -50.68
N ASP A 85 -12.70 12.64 -51.14
CA ASP A 85 -13.42 12.12 -52.30
C ASP A 85 -14.84 11.63 -51.98
N GLY A 86 -15.38 11.89 -50.78
CA GLY A 86 -16.73 11.49 -50.37
C GLY A 86 -16.95 9.99 -50.27
N GLY A 87 -15.87 9.22 -50.11
CA GLY A 87 -15.88 7.76 -50.04
C GLY A 87 -16.69 7.23 -48.85
N ARG A 88 -17.32 6.07 -49.05
CA ARG A 88 -18.04 5.32 -48.02
C ARG A 88 -17.06 4.69 -47.00
N PRO A 89 -17.49 4.37 -45.75
CA PRO A 89 -16.70 3.50 -44.90
C PRO A 89 -16.18 2.28 -45.70
N PRO A 90 -14.87 2.04 -45.81
CA PRO A 90 -13.82 2.10 -44.81
C PRO A 90 -12.83 3.29 -44.93
N GLU A 91 -13.18 4.38 -45.56
CA GLU A 91 -12.26 5.51 -45.81
C GLU A 91 -12.24 6.58 -44.69
N CYS A 92 -13.06 6.40 -43.66
CA CYS A 92 -13.10 7.29 -42.50
C CYS A 92 -11.98 6.95 -41.52
N ALA A 93 -11.23 7.95 -41.09
CA ALA A 93 -10.26 7.83 -40.01
C ALA A 93 -10.85 8.43 -38.71
N PRO A 94 -11.18 7.62 -37.69
CA PRO A 94 -11.66 8.12 -36.43
C PRO A 94 -10.55 8.83 -35.67
N TYR A 95 -10.91 9.89 -34.93
CA TYR A 95 -9.99 10.66 -34.12
C TYR A 95 -10.61 11.00 -32.77
N ILE A 96 -9.74 11.20 -31.76
CA ILE A 96 -10.09 11.71 -30.46
C ILE A 96 -9.33 13.01 -30.22
N VAL A 97 -10.04 14.03 -29.76
CA VAL A 97 -9.49 15.32 -29.36
C VAL A 97 -9.29 15.29 -27.84
N LEU A 98 -8.07 15.53 -27.41
CA LEU A 98 -7.63 15.52 -26.03
C LEU A 98 -7.15 16.92 -25.62
N GLU A 99 -7.13 17.20 -24.33
CA GLU A 99 -6.40 18.36 -23.84
C GLU A 99 -4.93 18.26 -24.24
N TYR A 100 -4.35 19.39 -24.65
CA TYR A 100 -2.92 19.48 -24.91
C TYR A 100 -2.20 19.76 -23.61
N VAL A 101 -1.36 18.84 -23.18
CA VAL A 101 -0.48 19.00 -22.02
C VAL A 101 0.87 19.48 -22.53
N GLU A 102 1.25 20.71 -22.19
CA GLU A 102 2.57 21.23 -22.50
C GLU A 102 3.59 20.62 -21.56
N GLY A 103 4.50 19.81 -22.11
CA GLY A 103 5.48 19.05 -21.31
C GLY A 103 6.08 17.89 -22.09
N GLU A 104 6.58 16.91 -21.36
CA GLU A 104 7.24 15.73 -21.93
C GLU A 104 6.69 14.44 -21.29
N THR A 105 7.02 13.27 -21.85
CA THR A 105 6.62 12.00 -21.25
C THR A 105 7.51 11.70 -20.03
N LEU A 106 6.96 11.01 -19.02
CA LEU A 106 7.74 10.52 -17.88
C LEU A 106 8.92 9.64 -18.35
N LYS A 107 8.78 8.94 -19.50
CA LYS A 107 9.88 8.17 -20.09
C LYS A 107 11.04 9.04 -20.53
N ASP A 108 10.74 10.22 -21.10
CA ASP A 108 11.79 11.16 -21.53
C ASP A 108 12.46 11.83 -20.34
N VAL A 109 11.69 12.12 -19.27
CA VAL A 109 12.23 12.58 -17.99
C VAL A 109 13.22 11.56 -17.43
N ILE A 110 12.82 10.28 -17.31
CA ILE A 110 13.70 9.22 -16.77
C ILE A 110 14.94 9.03 -17.66
N ARG A 111 14.79 9.07 -18.98
CA ARG A 111 15.95 8.95 -19.89
C ARG A 111 16.94 10.09 -19.77
N ARG A 112 16.46 11.31 -19.53
CA ARG A 112 17.28 12.51 -19.43
C ARG A 112 17.97 12.62 -18.08
N GLU A 113 17.26 12.31 -16.99
CA GLU A 113 17.71 12.55 -15.61
C GLU A 113 18.29 11.29 -14.94
N GLY A 114 17.97 10.10 -15.45
CA GLY A 114 18.24 8.83 -14.75
C GLY A 114 17.27 8.62 -13.58
N PRO A 115 17.76 8.05 -12.46
CA PRO A 115 16.94 7.88 -11.25
C PRO A 115 16.44 9.23 -10.74
N LEU A 116 15.13 9.34 -10.55
CA LEU A 116 14.51 10.57 -10.04
C LEU A 116 14.76 10.73 -8.53
N GLU A 117 14.64 11.95 -8.01
CA GLU A 117 14.60 12.19 -6.56
C GLU A 117 13.45 11.38 -5.94
N ILE A 118 13.71 10.73 -4.79
CA ILE A 118 12.76 9.80 -4.16
C ILE A 118 11.41 10.48 -3.89
N PRO A 119 11.33 11.68 -3.25
CA PRO A 119 10.05 12.34 -3.04
C PRO A 119 9.30 12.67 -4.33
N ARG A 120 10.03 13.01 -5.41
CA ARG A 120 9.45 13.31 -6.73
C ARG A 120 8.87 12.06 -7.38
N ALA A 121 9.59 10.94 -7.35
CA ALA A 121 9.11 9.66 -7.86
C ALA A 121 7.83 9.20 -7.15
N ILE A 122 7.79 9.34 -5.82
CA ILE A 122 6.61 8.99 -5.01
C ILE A 122 5.45 9.94 -5.31
N ALA A 123 5.70 11.24 -5.49
CA ALA A 123 4.67 12.22 -5.85
C ALA A 123 3.99 11.87 -7.18
N TYR A 124 4.78 11.56 -8.22
CA TYR A 124 4.23 11.11 -9.51
C TYR A 124 3.47 9.79 -9.40
N ALA A 125 4.00 8.81 -8.66
CA ALA A 125 3.29 7.55 -8.43
C ALA A 125 1.96 7.76 -7.70
N LEU A 126 1.90 8.67 -6.73
CA LEU A 126 0.68 9.04 -6.02
C LEU A 126 -0.36 9.68 -6.94
N GLU A 127 0.06 10.61 -7.81
CA GLU A 127 -0.82 11.26 -8.78
C GLU A 127 -1.41 10.26 -9.78
N ILE A 128 -0.58 9.32 -10.27
CA ILE A 128 -1.03 8.23 -11.15
C ILE A 128 -1.97 7.29 -10.40
N ALA A 129 -1.67 6.91 -9.16
CA ALA A 129 -2.53 6.04 -8.35
C ALA A 129 -3.92 6.65 -8.13
N ARG A 130 -4.02 7.97 -7.90
CA ARG A 130 -5.30 8.70 -7.79
C ARG A 130 -6.07 8.74 -9.11
N ALA A 131 -5.35 8.87 -10.23
CA ALA A 131 -5.96 8.78 -11.55
C ALA A 131 -6.54 7.39 -11.81
N LEU A 132 -5.81 6.34 -11.46
CA LEU A 132 -6.27 4.96 -11.56
C LEU A 132 -7.46 4.67 -10.63
N GLU A 133 -7.44 5.18 -9.39
CA GLU A 133 -8.57 5.09 -8.46
C GLU A 133 -9.85 5.65 -9.09
N ALA A 134 -9.79 6.88 -9.62
CA ALA A 134 -10.95 7.52 -10.27
C ALA A 134 -11.47 6.76 -11.50
N ALA A 135 -10.59 6.07 -12.24
CA ALA A 135 -10.98 5.22 -13.37
C ALA A 135 -11.58 3.89 -12.90
N HIS A 136 -10.97 3.23 -11.91
CA HIS A 136 -11.44 1.95 -11.36
C HIS A 136 -12.79 2.07 -10.68
N GLU A 137 -13.09 3.19 -10.02
CA GLU A 137 -14.43 3.49 -9.47
C GLU A 137 -15.52 3.48 -10.55
N ARG A 138 -15.16 3.75 -11.81
CA ARG A 138 -16.05 3.68 -12.97
C ARG A 138 -15.90 2.40 -13.79
N MET A 139 -15.27 1.38 -13.20
CA MET A 139 -15.02 0.08 -13.84
C MET A 139 -14.17 0.18 -15.12
N ILE A 140 -13.33 1.21 -15.22
CA ILE A 140 -12.40 1.41 -16.35
C ILE A 140 -11.00 1.02 -15.89
N VAL A 141 -10.43 -0.02 -16.49
CA VAL A 141 -9.06 -0.48 -16.27
C VAL A 141 -8.17 0.08 -17.37
N HIS A 142 -7.02 0.61 -17.01
CA HIS A 142 -6.11 1.27 -17.96
C HIS A 142 -5.41 0.29 -18.91
N ARG A 143 -4.94 -0.86 -18.38
CA ARG A 143 -4.32 -1.99 -19.09
C ARG A 143 -2.96 -1.71 -19.76
N ASP A 144 -2.49 -0.47 -19.81
CA ASP A 144 -1.21 -0.07 -20.43
C ASP A 144 -0.50 1.05 -19.65
N VAL A 145 -0.43 0.91 -18.31
CA VAL A 145 0.29 1.85 -17.45
C VAL A 145 1.78 1.72 -17.71
N LYS A 146 2.40 2.80 -18.20
CA LYS A 146 3.84 2.87 -18.50
C LYS A 146 4.29 4.33 -18.57
N PRO A 147 5.59 4.65 -18.44
CA PRO A 147 6.06 6.03 -18.44
C PRO A 147 5.79 6.81 -19.75
N GLN A 148 5.66 6.11 -20.90
CA GLN A 148 5.31 6.75 -22.18
C GLN A 148 3.87 7.28 -22.18
N ASN A 149 2.98 6.71 -21.36
CA ASN A 149 1.58 7.10 -21.23
C ASN A 149 1.34 8.03 -20.03
N VAL A 150 2.41 8.59 -19.44
CA VAL A 150 2.35 9.60 -18.39
C VAL A 150 3.01 10.87 -18.90
N LEU A 151 2.28 11.98 -18.91
CA LEU A 151 2.76 13.31 -19.30
C LEU A 151 3.11 14.11 -18.04
N ILE A 152 4.26 14.73 -18.05
CA ILE A 152 4.70 15.66 -17.00
C ILE A 152 4.53 17.07 -17.54
N GLY A 153 3.61 17.81 -16.95
CA GLY A 153 3.32 19.18 -17.37
C GLY A 153 4.44 20.17 -17.00
N ALA A 154 4.48 21.31 -17.67
CA ALA A 154 5.48 22.36 -17.43
C ALA A 154 5.45 22.93 -15.98
N GLU A 155 4.30 22.88 -15.31
CA GLU A 155 4.14 23.30 -13.90
C GLU A 155 4.51 22.19 -12.89
N GLY A 156 4.96 21.03 -13.37
CA GLY A 156 5.23 19.83 -12.58
C GLY A 156 3.93 19.16 -12.12
N GLY A 157 3.68 17.96 -12.50
CA GLY A 157 2.49 17.17 -12.18
C GLY A 157 2.29 16.12 -13.25
N ALA A 158 1.94 14.92 -12.84
CA ALA A 158 1.72 13.81 -13.75
C ALA A 158 0.26 13.73 -14.20
N LYS A 159 0.04 13.50 -15.50
CA LYS A 159 -1.25 13.14 -16.07
C LYS A 159 -1.12 11.87 -16.89
N ILE A 160 -1.98 10.88 -16.60
CA ILE A 160 -2.02 9.64 -17.37
C ILE A 160 -2.91 9.81 -18.61
N THR A 161 -2.47 9.24 -19.73
CA THR A 161 -3.19 9.23 -21.00
C THR A 161 -3.26 7.83 -21.58
N ASP A 162 -4.01 7.66 -22.67
CA ASP A 162 -4.06 6.41 -23.43
C ASP A 162 -4.58 5.20 -22.62
N PHE A 163 -5.69 5.42 -21.87
CA PHE A 163 -6.46 4.31 -21.33
C PHE A 163 -6.74 3.30 -22.45
N GLY A 164 -6.37 2.07 -22.27
CA GLY A 164 -6.24 0.93 -23.19
C GLY A 164 -7.20 0.79 -24.38
N ILE A 165 -7.62 1.93 -24.96
CA ILE A 165 -8.58 2.07 -26.08
C ILE A 165 -8.24 1.15 -27.27
N ALA A 166 -6.96 0.78 -27.40
CA ALA A 166 -6.51 -0.05 -28.51
C ALA A 166 -6.21 -1.52 -28.13
N ARG A 167 -6.06 -1.84 -26.84
CA ARG A 167 -5.67 -3.19 -26.38
C ARG A 167 -6.85 -4.15 -26.20
N SER A 168 -8.06 -3.65 -25.97
CA SER A 168 -9.29 -4.47 -26.03
C SER A 168 -9.55 -5.02 -27.44
N LEU A 169 -8.87 -4.50 -28.46
CA LEU A 169 -8.98 -4.97 -29.83
C LEU A 169 -8.27 -6.32 -30.06
N THR A 170 -7.41 -6.76 -29.12
CA THR A 170 -6.65 -8.00 -29.20
C THR A 170 -6.86 -8.86 -27.95
N GLU A 171 -8.12 -9.11 -27.55
CA GLU A 171 -8.49 -9.94 -26.39
C GLU A 171 -8.03 -11.40 -26.45
N GLU A 172 -7.43 -11.84 -27.55
CA GLU A 172 -6.73 -13.12 -27.62
C GLU A 172 -5.31 -12.91 -27.08
N GLY A 173 -5.04 -13.49 -25.90
CA GLY A 173 -3.82 -13.31 -25.10
C GLY A 173 -2.52 -13.20 -25.89
N LEU A 174 -1.53 -12.54 -25.30
CA LEU A 174 -0.17 -12.31 -25.82
C LEU A 174 0.49 -13.53 -26.50
N THR A 175 -0.11 -14.72 -26.44
CA THR A 175 0.46 -16.00 -26.84
C THR A 175 -0.16 -16.67 -28.07
N VAL A 176 -1.33 -16.27 -28.57
CA VAL A 176 -2.04 -17.04 -29.62
C VAL A 176 -1.48 -16.87 -31.04
N ALA A 177 -0.65 -15.87 -31.30
CA ALA A 177 -0.06 -15.69 -32.64
C ALA A 177 1.44 -15.38 -32.67
N GLY A 178 2.18 -15.53 -31.56
CA GLY A 178 3.63 -15.23 -31.54
C GLY A 178 4.00 -13.76 -31.84
N ARG A 179 3.02 -12.85 -31.90
CA ARG A 179 3.22 -11.42 -32.10
C ARG A 179 2.81 -10.67 -30.85
N VAL A 180 3.81 -10.25 -30.09
CA VAL A 180 3.63 -9.32 -28.96
C VAL A 180 3.54 -7.90 -29.54
N LEU A 181 2.36 -7.29 -29.53
CA LEU A 181 2.19 -5.90 -29.91
C LEU A 181 2.45 -5.00 -28.70
N GLY A 182 3.54 -4.24 -28.70
CA GLY A 182 3.86 -3.23 -27.68
C GLY A 182 4.97 -3.62 -26.70
N THR A 183 5.29 -2.69 -25.81
CA THR A 183 6.31 -2.82 -24.77
C THR A 183 5.82 -3.75 -23.67
N THR A 184 6.58 -4.80 -23.33
CA THR A 184 6.24 -5.78 -22.28
C THR A 184 6.91 -5.50 -20.95
N ASP A 185 7.69 -4.44 -20.85
CA ASP A 185 8.51 -4.11 -19.66
C ASP A 185 7.69 -3.81 -18.40
N TYR A 186 6.39 -3.51 -18.56
CA TYR A 186 5.48 -3.12 -17.48
C TYR A 186 4.26 -4.05 -17.38
N VAL A 187 4.27 -5.16 -18.13
CA VAL A 187 3.13 -6.08 -18.20
C VAL A 187 2.93 -6.81 -16.87
N SER A 188 1.70 -6.92 -16.40
CA SER A 188 1.40 -7.72 -15.21
C SER A 188 1.45 -9.22 -15.51
N PRO A 189 1.71 -10.07 -14.49
CA PRO A 189 1.73 -11.53 -14.66
C PRO A 189 0.43 -12.08 -15.30
N GLU A 190 -0.73 -11.61 -14.85
CA GLU A 190 -2.03 -12.00 -15.36
C GLU A 190 -2.24 -11.59 -16.81
N GLN A 191 -1.75 -10.40 -17.23
CA GLN A 191 -1.77 -10.00 -18.63
C GLN A 191 -0.86 -10.89 -19.50
N ALA A 192 0.34 -11.20 -19.02
CA ALA A 192 1.26 -12.08 -19.73
C ALA A 192 0.70 -13.50 -19.93
N LEU A 193 -0.11 -13.97 -18.97
CA LEU A 193 -0.77 -15.27 -19.00
C LEU A 193 -2.12 -15.26 -19.74
N GLY A 194 -2.61 -14.12 -20.21
CA GLY A 194 -3.94 -14.01 -20.82
C GLY A 194 -5.09 -14.23 -19.83
N GLN A 195 -4.86 -14.01 -18.56
CA GLN A 195 -5.86 -14.10 -17.48
C GLN A 195 -6.68 -12.80 -17.40
N PRO A 196 -7.82 -12.79 -16.68
CA PRO A 196 -8.62 -11.58 -16.51
C PRO A 196 -7.84 -10.42 -15.93
N VAL A 197 -7.86 -9.29 -16.63
CA VAL A 197 -7.16 -8.05 -16.27
C VAL A 197 -8.09 -7.18 -15.43
N THR A 198 -7.61 -6.77 -14.26
CA THR A 198 -8.35 -5.96 -13.29
C THR A 198 -7.57 -4.71 -12.91
N GLY A 199 -8.12 -3.86 -12.02
CA GLY A 199 -7.39 -2.72 -11.47
C GLY A 199 -6.08 -3.10 -10.77
N GLN A 200 -5.96 -4.32 -10.25
CA GLN A 200 -4.70 -4.81 -9.67
C GLN A 200 -3.59 -5.02 -10.72
N SER A 201 -3.94 -5.22 -11.98
CA SER A 201 -2.97 -5.25 -13.08
C SER A 201 -2.33 -3.89 -13.32
N ASP A 202 -3.13 -2.80 -13.25
CA ASP A 202 -2.62 -1.43 -13.35
C ASP A 202 -1.72 -1.07 -12.16
N ILE A 203 -2.06 -1.56 -10.96
CA ILE A 203 -1.25 -1.39 -9.75
C ILE A 203 0.13 -2.05 -9.91
N TYR A 204 0.18 -3.26 -10.45
CA TYR A 204 1.45 -3.93 -10.76
C TYR A 204 2.30 -3.10 -11.72
N SER A 205 1.70 -2.66 -12.81
CA SER A 205 2.38 -1.84 -13.81
C SER A 205 2.87 -0.51 -13.21
N LEU A 206 2.08 0.13 -12.33
CA LEU A 206 2.51 1.33 -11.60
C LEU A 206 3.66 1.04 -10.64
N GLY A 207 3.69 -0.13 -9.98
CA GLY A 207 4.82 -0.58 -9.18
C GLY A 207 6.11 -0.69 -9.98
N VAL A 208 6.04 -1.22 -11.21
CA VAL A 208 7.18 -1.29 -12.13
C VAL A 208 7.62 0.11 -12.60
N VAL A 209 6.67 1.02 -12.86
CA VAL A 209 6.97 2.43 -13.18
C VAL A 209 7.68 3.11 -12.01
N LEU A 210 7.22 2.91 -10.78
CA LEU A 210 7.86 3.46 -9.58
C LEU A 210 9.26 2.89 -9.40
N TYR A 211 9.44 1.59 -9.60
CA TYR A 211 10.76 0.96 -9.59
C TYR A 211 11.71 1.64 -10.60
N GLU A 212 11.27 1.84 -11.85
CA GLU A 212 12.07 2.50 -12.88
C GLU A 212 12.36 3.97 -12.53
N MET A 213 11.40 4.72 -12.00
CA MET A 213 11.65 6.09 -11.54
C MET A 213 12.72 6.15 -10.45
N LEU A 214 12.75 5.18 -9.54
CA LEU A 214 13.71 5.12 -8.45
C LEU A 214 15.09 4.64 -8.88
N THR A 215 15.18 3.70 -9.83
CA THR A 215 16.44 3.04 -10.23
C THR A 215 17.02 3.54 -11.55
N GLY A 216 16.18 4.17 -12.40
CA GLY A 216 16.52 4.53 -13.78
C GLY A 216 16.42 3.35 -14.76
N GLU A 217 16.07 2.14 -14.29
CA GLU A 217 16.04 0.91 -15.08
C GLU A 217 14.79 0.11 -14.83
N VAL A 218 14.31 -0.60 -15.87
CA VAL A 218 13.24 -1.59 -15.71
C VAL A 218 13.78 -2.85 -15.02
N PRO A 219 12.95 -3.56 -14.22
CA PRO A 219 13.42 -4.71 -13.42
C PRO A 219 13.87 -5.90 -14.28
N PHE A 220 13.31 -6.05 -15.48
CA PHE A 220 13.59 -7.18 -16.35
C PHE A 220 13.97 -6.75 -17.76
N ARG A 221 15.00 -7.37 -18.33
CA ARG A 221 15.43 -7.21 -19.72
C ARG A 221 15.71 -8.59 -20.33
N ALA A 222 15.29 -8.80 -21.57
CA ALA A 222 15.59 -10.02 -22.31
C ALA A 222 15.66 -9.72 -23.82
N GLU A 223 16.14 -10.68 -24.60
CA GLU A 223 16.30 -10.54 -26.06
C GLU A 223 14.96 -10.42 -26.80
N THR A 224 13.89 -10.99 -26.24
CA THR A 224 12.57 -10.97 -26.87
C THR A 224 11.51 -10.43 -25.91
N PRO A 225 10.47 -9.74 -26.41
CA PRO A 225 9.36 -9.27 -25.61
C PRO A 225 8.65 -10.39 -24.84
N VAL A 226 8.54 -11.59 -25.44
CA VAL A 226 7.95 -12.76 -24.78
C VAL A 226 8.78 -13.20 -23.59
N ALA A 227 10.12 -13.18 -23.71
CA ALA A 227 11.00 -13.53 -22.59
C ALA A 227 10.89 -12.51 -21.45
N VAL A 228 10.76 -11.20 -21.74
CA VAL A 228 10.50 -10.18 -20.72
C VAL A 228 9.17 -10.46 -20.01
N ALA A 229 8.10 -10.70 -20.75
CA ALA A 229 6.80 -11.02 -20.18
C ALA A 229 6.85 -12.27 -19.26
N MET A 230 7.59 -13.31 -19.67
CA MET A 230 7.76 -14.53 -18.85
C MET A 230 8.57 -14.28 -17.58
N ARG A 231 9.51 -13.32 -17.57
CA ARG A 231 10.19 -12.91 -16.34
C ARG A 231 9.24 -12.24 -15.36
N HIS A 232 8.31 -11.39 -15.83
CA HIS A 232 7.25 -10.84 -14.99
C HIS A 232 6.37 -11.91 -14.34
N VAL A 233 6.22 -13.08 -14.95
CA VAL A 233 5.46 -14.21 -14.39
C VAL A 233 6.28 -15.01 -13.38
N ARG A 234 7.57 -15.25 -13.65
CA ARG A 234 8.37 -16.29 -12.96
C ARG A 234 9.39 -15.74 -11.98
N GLU A 235 9.91 -14.53 -12.22
CA GLU A 235 11.01 -13.97 -11.43
C GLU A 235 10.51 -12.88 -10.50
N GLU A 236 11.03 -12.83 -9.27
CA GLU A 236 10.79 -11.73 -8.35
C GLU A 236 11.44 -10.47 -8.88
N VAL A 237 10.78 -9.32 -8.69
CA VAL A 237 11.38 -8.02 -8.99
C VAL A 237 12.54 -7.80 -8.02
N PRO A 238 13.74 -7.42 -8.51
CA PRO A 238 14.87 -7.16 -7.62
C PRO A 238 14.54 -6.06 -6.59
N ASP A 239 15.02 -6.24 -5.36
CA ASP A 239 14.85 -5.23 -4.32
C ASP A 239 15.44 -3.89 -4.77
N VAL A 240 14.63 -2.84 -4.75
CA VAL A 240 15.03 -1.48 -5.16
C VAL A 240 16.23 -0.95 -4.36
N GLN A 241 16.36 -1.36 -3.09
CA GLN A 241 17.47 -0.96 -2.22
C GLN A 241 18.82 -1.54 -2.65
N HIS A 242 18.84 -2.65 -3.41
CA HIS A 242 20.09 -3.17 -3.99
C HIS A 242 20.70 -2.23 -5.02
N LEU A 243 19.88 -1.54 -5.83
CA LEU A 243 20.36 -0.58 -6.83
C LEU A 243 20.44 0.84 -6.26
N ARG A 244 19.58 1.16 -5.28
CA ARG A 244 19.50 2.47 -4.66
C ARG A 244 19.36 2.37 -3.14
N PRO A 245 20.48 2.23 -2.40
CA PRO A 245 20.47 2.02 -0.94
C PRO A 245 19.89 3.17 -0.11
N ASP A 246 19.75 4.38 -0.67
CA ASP A 246 19.16 5.56 -0.02
C ASP A 246 17.62 5.54 0.01
N VAL A 247 16.99 4.64 -0.74
CA VAL A 247 15.54 4.39 -0.66
C VAL A 247 15.20 3.82 0.72
N SER A 248 14.19 4.39 1.39
CA SER A 248 13.78 3.87 2.70
C SER A 248 13.10 2.51 2.59
N ALA A 249 13.14 1.75 3.68
CA ALA A 249 12.41 0.48 3.76
C ALA A 249 10.89 0.66 3.55
N ALA A 250 10.33 1.82 3.93
CA ALA A 250 8.92 2.13 3.69
C ALA A 250 8.63 2.30 2.19
N THR A 251 9.49 3.00 1.45
CA THR A 251 9.36 3.16 -0.01
C THR A 251 9.57 1.82 -0.73
N ALA A 252 10.58 1.04 -0.32
CA ALA A 252 10.83 -0.30 -0.87
C ALA A 252 9.62 -1.22 -0.66
N ALA A 253 9.02 -1.23 0.52
CA ALA A 253 7.83 -2.04 0.81
C ALA A 253 6.61 -1.69 -0.06
N VAL A 254 6.43 -0.41 -0.44
CA VAL A 254 5.38 -0.01 -1.39
C VAL A 254 5.64 -0.62 -2.77
N VAL A 255 6.89 -0.57 -3.25
CA VAL A 255 7.27 -1.19 -4.53
C VAL A 255 7.02 -2.70 -4.48
N ASP A 256 7.58 -3.39 -3.48
CA ASP A 256 7.49 -4.84 -3.33
C ASP A 256 6.03 -5.31 -3.31
N ARG A 257 5.20 -4.62 -2.54
CA ARG A 257 3.77 -4.95 -2.45
C ARG A 257 3.03 -4.69 -3.76
N ALA A 258 3.35 -3.62 -4.48
CA ALA A 258 2.72 -3.31 -5.76
C ALA A 258 3.04 -4.36 -6.83
N VAL A 259 4.28 -4.90 -6.83
CA VAL A 259 4.76 -5.87 -7.82
C VAL A 259 4.65 -7.33 -7.36
N ASP A 260 3.95 -7.61 -6.26
CA ASP A 260 3.72 -8.97 -5.79
C ASP A 260 2.94 -9.77 -6.86
N LYS A 261 3.36 -11.03 -7.08
CA LYS A 261 2.74 -11.92 -8.08
C LYS A 261 1.38 -12.44 -7.59
N ASP A 262 1.24 -12.60 -6.28
CA ASP A 262 -0.01 -13.01 -5.65
C ASP A 262 -0.94 -11.80 -5.51
N LEU A 263 -2.10 -11.86 -6.18
CA LEU A 263 -3.12 -10.82 -6.11
C LEU A 263 -3.63 -10.57 -4.68
N GLY A 264 -3.61 -11.60 -3.82
CA GLY A 264 -4.03 -11.49 -2.42
C GLY A 264 -3.02 -10.72 -1.55
N ARG A 265 -1.76 -10.65 -1.95
CA ARG A 265 -0.71 -9.88 -1.27
C ARG A 265 -0.53 -8.49 -1.85
N ARG A 266 -0.84 -8.30 -3.13
CA ARG A 266 -0.81 -7.03 -3.81
C ARG A 266 -1.83 -6.06 -3.17
N TYR A 267 -1.76 -4.78 -3.49
CA TYR A 267 -2.80 -3.83 -3.10
C TYR A 267 -4.15 -4.26 -3.66
N PRO A 268 -5.23 -4.27 -2.85
CA PRO A 268 -6.57 -4.65 -3.33
C PRO A 268 -7.14 -3.64 -4.33
N ASP A 269 -6.76 -2.37 -4.19
CA ASP A 269 -7.23 -1.25 -5.01
C ASP A 269 -6.22 -0.10 -5.05
N ALA A 270 -6.39 0.82 -6.00
CA ALA A 270 -5.53 1.97 -6.18
C ALA A 270 -5.67 3.00 -5.04
N HIS A 271 -6.83 3.07 -4.37
CA HIS A 271 -7.04 3.91 -3.19
C HIS A 271 -6.10 3.52 -2.05
N THR A 272 -5.99 2.21 -1.77
CA THR A 272 -5.11 1.70 -0.71
C THR A 272 -3.64 2.01 -1.01
N MET A 273 -3.21 1.85 -2.28
CA MET A 273 -1.85 2.21 -2.71
C MET A 273 -1.61 3.72 -2.60
N ALA A 274 -2.56 4.56 -3.05
CA ALA A 274 -2.44 6.02 -2.97
C ALA A 274 -2.29 6.51 -1.53
N ARG A 275 -3.04 5.94 -0.59
CA ARG A 275 -2.91 6.27 0.83
C ARG A 275 -1.53 5.93 1.40
N GLU A 276 -0.99 4.78 1.06
CA GLU A 276 0.34 4.38 1.53
C GLU A 276 1.43 5.25 0.91
N LEU A 277 1.30 5.60 -0.39
CA LEU A 277 2.20 6.56 -1.05
C LEU A 277 2.14 7.96 -0.40
N GLU A 278 0.98 8.43 0.05
CA GLU A 278 0.86 9.70 0.81
C GLU A 278 1.65 9.66 2.12
N GLU A 279 1.55 8.56 2.85
CA GLU A 279 2.27 8.37 4.13
C GLU A 279 3.78 8.32 3.89
N VAL A 280 4.22 7.56 2.88
CA VAL A 280 5.64 7.43 2.52
C VAL A 280 6.20 8.75 1.98
N LEU A 281 5.44 9.51 1.15
CA LEU A 281 5.84 10.83 0.67
C LEU A 281 6.12 11.79 1.84
N ALA A 282 5.28 11.79 2.86
CA ALA A 282 5.49 12.61 4.05
C ALA A 282 6.78 12.22 4.81
N ILE A 283 7.10 10.92 4.90
CA ILE A 283 8.32 10.41 5.52
C ILE A 283 9.55 10.84 4.71
N GLU A 284 9.56 10.62 3.40
CA GLU A 284 10.71 10.94 2.54
C GLU A 284 10.98 12.44 2.46
N THR A 285 9.93 13.26 2.35
CA THR A 285 10.06 14.72 2.39
C THR A 285 10.69 15.19 3.70
N SER A 286 10.36 14.54 4.83
CA SER A 286 10.97 14.88 6.12
C SER A 286 12.44 14.42 6.23
N ARG A 287 12.81 13.33 5.58
CA ARG A 287 14.19 12.80 5.57
C ARG A 287 15.14 13.66 4.72
N THR A 288 14.67 14.06 3.55
CA THR A 288 15.52 14.83 2.60
C THR A 288 15.61 16.31 2.95
N GLY A 289 14.71 16.85 3.78
CA GLY A 289 14.65 18.28 4.09
C GLY A 289 14.30 19.17 2.89
N GLN A 290 14.05 18.59 1.75
CA GLN A 290 13.76 19.27 0.48
C GLN A 290 12.31 19.00 0.07
N ALA A 291 11.46 20.02 0.10
CA ALA A 291 10.24 20.02 -0.68
C ALA A 291 10.58 20.60 -2.07
N THR A 292 10.73 19.75 -3.09
CA THR A 292 10.79 20.23 -4.47
C THR A 292 9.47 20.94 -4.82
N GLY A 293 9.46 21.84 -5.80
CA GLY A 293 8.25 22.56 -6.19
C GLY A 293 7.07 21.62 -6.53
N GLU A 294 7.35 20.46 -7.14
CA GLU A 294 6.39 19.43 -7.51
C GLU A 294 5.81 18.72 -6.28
N VAL A 295 6.65 18.30 -5.33
CA VAL A 295 6.21 17.73 -4.05
C VAL A 295 5.35 18.74 -3.27
N THR A 296 5.71 20.03 -3.33
CA THR A 296 4.93 21.10 -2.70
C THR A 296 3.56 21.25 -3.35
N SER A 297 3.44 21.08 -4.68
CA SER A 297 2.16 21.13 -5.38
C SER A 297 1.25 19.98 -4.96
N VAL A 298 1.76 18.75 -4.92
CA VAL A 298 1.03 17.57 -4.45
C VAL A 298 0.58 17.74 -3.00
N LEU A 299 1.47 18.18 -2.11
CA LEU A 299 1.14 18.43 -0.71
C LEU A 299 0.08 19.53 -0.52
N LYS A 300 -0.02 20.52 -1.42
CA LYS A 300 -1.08 21.55 -1.41
C LYS A 300 -2.43 21.00 -1.84
N THR A 301 -2.46 20.01 -2.73
CA THR A 301 -3.70 19.39 -3.25
C THR A 301 -4.26 18.30 -2.32
N LEU A 302 -3.50 17.86 -1.31
CA LEU A 302 -3.96 16.87 -0.34
C LEU A 302 -5.24 17.34 0.39
N PRO A 303 -6.26 16.48 0.56
CA PRO A 303 -7.46 16.77 1.33
C PRO A 303 -7.12 17.29 2.73
N GLY A 304 -7.93 18.21 3.27
CA GLY A 304 -7.65 18.85 4.55
C GLY A 304 -7.47 17.89 5.75
N ARG A 305 -8.00 16.65 5.64
CA ARG A 305 -7.77 15.58 6.63
C ARG A 305 -6.33 15.04 6.59
N THR A 306 -5.76 14.92 5.40
CA THR A 306 -4.37 14.45 5.22
C THR A 306 -3.39 15.53 5.66
N ARG A 307 -3.68 16.82 5.40
CA ARG A 307 -2.89 17.93 5.93
C ARG A 307 -2.84 17.97 7.47
N ARG A 308 -3.90 17.54 8.16
CA ARG A 308 -3.92 17.45 9.63
C ARG A 308 -3.14 16.24 10.17
N ARG A 309 -2.89 15.22 9.34
CA ARG A 309 -2.11 14.03 9.70
C ARG A 309 -0.61 14.17 9.41
N LEU A 310 -0.18 15.21 8.69
CA LEU A 310 1.26 15.51 8.62
C LEU A 310 1.80 15.60 10.05
N PRO A 311 2.85 14.83 10.40
CA PRO A 311 3.39 14.82 11.75
C PRO A 311 3.60 16.25 12.23
N TRP A 312 3.16 16.56 13.43
CA TRP A 312 3.26 17.89 14.05
C TRP A 312 4.69 18.47 13.99
N ARG A 313 5.68 17.59 13.91
CA ARG A 313 7.10 17.89 13.68
C ARG A 313 7.38 18.72 12.42
N LEU A 314 6.61 18.50 11.34
CA LEU A 314 6.77 19.25 10.07
C LEU A 314 6.16 20.64 10.09
N ARG A 315 5.27 20.96 11.05
CA ARG A 315 4.61 22.26 11.13
C ARG A 315 5.43 23.34 11.86
N HIS A 316 6.29 22.95 12.77
CA HIS A 316 7.04 23.88 13.61
C HIS A 316 8.43 23.35 13.96
N PRO A 317 9.37 23.29 13.01
CA PRO A 317 10.70 22.76 13.26
C PRO A 317 11.44 23.54 14.37
N ALA A 318 11.25 24.86 14.44
CA ALA A 318 11.85 25.69 15.47
C ALA A 318 11.38 25.36 16.91
N ARG A 319 10.14 24.89 17.09
CA ARG A 319 9.62 24.50 18.41
C ARG A 319 10.18 23.16 18.89
N TRP A 320 10.50 22.26 17.96
CA TRP A 320 11.14 20.99 18.29
C TRP A 320 12.61 21.18 18.66
N ILE A 321 13.32 22.09 17.97
CA ILE A 321 14.70 22.48 18.32
C ILE A 321 14.70 23.10 19.73
N ALA A 322 13.76 24.01 20.03
CA ALA A 322 13.63 24.60 21.35
C ALA A 322 13.29 23.56 22.43
N SER A 323 12.40 22.59 22.13
CA SER A 323 12.08 21.50 23.07
C SER A 323 13.25 20.57 23.31
N LEU A 324 14.07 20.28 22.28
CA LEU A 324 15.29 19.47 22.40
C LEU A 324 16.35 20.17 23.25
N VAL A 325 16.49 21.49 23.11
CA VAL A 325 17.38 22.30 23.95
C VAL A 325 16.92 22.33 25.42
N VAL A 326 15.61 22.45 25.66
CA VAL A 326 15.06 22.40 27.01
C VAL A 326 15.24 21.00 27.64
N ILE A 327 15.01 19.93 26.88
CA ILE A 327 15.22 18.55 27.36
C ILE A 327 16.71 18.32 27.63
N ALA A 328 17.61 18.79 26.78
CA ALA A 328 19.06 18.70 27.01
C ALA A 328 19.49 19.47 28.25
N ALA A 329 18.90 20.64 28.51
CA ALA A 329 19.17 21.42 29.73
C ALA A 329 18.63 20.72 30.99
N ILE A 330 17.46 20.08 30.91
CA ILE A 330 16.88 19.31 32.03
C ILE A 330 17.73 18.05 32.30
N VAL A 331 18.20 17.36 31.26
CA VAL A 331 19.07 16.18 31.39
C VAL A 331 20.43 16.60 31.97
N ALA A 332 21.00 17.71 31.53
CA ALA A 332 22.25 18.24 32.08
C ALA A 332 22.08 18.63 33.55
N LEU A 333 20.96 19.26 33.92
CA LEU A 333 20.64 19.58 35.32
C LEU A 333 20.43 18.31 36.15
N ALA A 334 19.76 17.29 35.62
CA ALA A 334 19.55 16.00 36.29
C ALA A 334 20.89 15.25 36.50
N VAL A 335 21.80 15.30 35.52
CA VAL A 335 23.16 14.72 35.62
C VAL A 335 23.98 15.45 36.68
N VAL A 336 23.90 16.78 36.72
CA VAL A 336 24.59 17.59 37.75
C VAL A 336 24.03 17.31 39.17
N LEU A 337 22.71 17.15 39.30
CA LEU A 337 22.05 16.80 40.57
C LEU A 337 22.34 15.34 40.96
N ALA A 338 22.47 14.41 40.02
CA ALA A 338 22.82 13.01 40.25
C ALA A 338 24.31 12.83 40.60
N ALA A 339 25.21 13.66 40.07
CA ALA A 339 26.64 13.63 40.40
C ALA A 339 26.95 14.16 41.81
N GLY A 340 25.98 14.86 42.45
CA GLY A 340 26.11 15.37 43.83
C GLY A 340 25.74 14.39 44.94
N SER A 341 25.23 13.20 44.61
CA SER A 341 24.79 12.22 45.61
C SER A 341 25.43 10.84 45.44
N THR A 342 26.73 10.76 45.69
CA THR A 342 27.38 9.45 45.93
C THR A 342 27.28 9.03 47.39
N HIS A 343 26.34 8.15 47.69
CA HIS A 343 26.45 7.29 48.86
C HIS A 343 26.02 5.86 48.54
N ARG A 344 26.85 4.93 48.97
CA ARG A 344 26.79 3.48 48.80
C ARG A 344 25.55 2.86 49.44
N GLY A 345 25.00 1.81 48.82
CA GLY A 345 24.05 0.90 49.48
C GLY A 345 23.48 -0.16 48.54
N THR A 346 24.06 -1.34 48.62
CA THR A 346 23.53 -2.72 48.45
C THR A 346 22.22 -2.94 47.69
N GLY A 347 22.30 -3.87 46.72
CA GLY A 347 21.25 -4.26 45.78
C GLY A 347 19.96 -4.83 46.41
N VAL A 348 18.88 -4.39 45.76
CA VAL A 348 17.58 -5.06 45.66
C VAL A 348 17.03 -4.66 44.29
N ALA A 349 16.49 -5.63 43.56
CA ALA A 349 15.91 -5.43 42.22
C ALA A 349 14.82 -4.34 42.22
N PRO A 350 14.71 -3.48 41.22
CA PRO A 350 13.73 -2.38 41.20
C PRO A 350 12.31 -2.90 41.05
N ASP A 351 11.52 -2.68 42.09
CA ASP A 351 10.07 -2.85 42.11
C ASP A 351 9.43 -1.84 41.14
N VAL A 352 8.94 -2.31 39.98
CA VAL A 352 8.30 -1.46 38.98
C VAL A 352 6.91 -1.08 39.48
N ARG A 353 6.79 0.07 40.12
CA ARG A 353 5.51 0.65 40.52
C ARG A 353 4.82 1.29 39.32
N VAL A 354 3.81 0.60 38.77
CA VAL A 354 2.76 1.27 37.97
C VAL A 354 1.96 2.11 38.97
N ALA A 355 1.91 3.43 38.79
CA ALA A 355 1.40 4.42 39.73
C ALA A 355 0.24 3.91 40.60
N GLY A 356 0.55 3.52 41.86
CA GLY A 356 -0.42 3.12 42.88
C GLY A 356 -0.92 1.66 42.82
N LEU A 357 -0.57 0.85 41.81
CA LEU A 357 -0.98 -0.56 41.72
C LEU A 357 0.12 -1.49 42.23
N ARG A 358 -0.28 -2.61 42.83
CA ARG A 358 0.64 -3.66 43.32
C ARG A 358 0.54 -4.88 42.43
N ALA A 359 1.68 -5.47 42.09
CA ALA A 359 1.73 -6.73 41.34
C ALA A 359 1.09 -7.85 42.18
N VAL A 360 0.31 -8.69 41.53
CA VAL A 360 -0.25 -9.91 42.15
C VAL A 360 0.79 -11.00 42.05
N PRO A 361 1.23 -11.59 43.18
CA PRO A 361 2.15 -12.72 43.17
C PRO A 361 1.44 -13.94 42.56
N LEU A 362 1.95 -14.44 41.44
CA LEU A 362 1.48 -15.65 40.78
C LEU A 362 2.44 -16.81 41.11
N SER A 363 1.92 -18.03 41.23
CA SER A 363 2.79 -19.21 41.35
C SER A 363 3.53 -19.47 40.02
N GLN A 364 4.66 -20.18 40.08
CA GLN A 364 5.38 -20.57 38.85
C GLN A 364 4.58 -21.52 37.95
N THR A 365 3.52 -22.13 38.47
CA THR A 365 2.61 -23.03 37.75
C THR A 365 1.27 -22.37 37.40
N ALA A 366 1.15 -21.05 37.52
CA ALA A 366 -0.10 -20.33 37.35
C ALA A 366 -0.56 -20.19 35.91
N ALA A 367 0.32 -20.38 34.93
CA ALA A 367 -0.01 -20.20 33.54
C ALA A 367 -0.47 -21.51 32.89
N HIS A 368 -1.57 -21.44 32.14
CA HIS A 368 -2.17 -22.57 31.43
C HIS A 368 -2.56 -22.17 29.99
N GLY A 369 -2.33 -23.07 29.03
CA GLY A 369 -2.74 -22.85 27.63
C GLY A 369 -4.26 -22.98 27.47
N TYR A 370 -4.84 -22.16 26.62
CA TYR A 370 -6.25 -22.20 26.28
C TYR A 370 -6.44 -22.14 24.75
N ASN A 371 -6.84 -23.26 24.16
CA ASN A 371 -7.00 -23.41 22.73
C ASN A 371 -8.27 -24.24 22.39
N PRO A 372 -9.46 -23.67 22.59
CA PRO A 372 -10.74 -24.40 22.45
C PRO A 372 -11.05 -24.80 21.01
N PHE A 373 -10.34 -24.28 20.02
CA PHE A 373 -10.54 -24.56 18.59
C PHE A 373 -9.45 -25.43 17.97
N GLY A 374 -8.47 -25.88 18.79
CA GLY A 374 -7.34 -26.72 18.35
C GLY A 374 -7.35 -28.12 18.98
N THR A 375 -6.31 -28.90 18.69
CA THR A 375 -6.15 -30.28 19.18
C THR A 375 -5.53 -30.37 20.59
N GLY A 376 -5.29 -29.23 21.26
CA GLY A 376 -4.67 -29.14 22.59
C GLY A 376 -4.05 -27.77 22.85
N PRO A 377 -3.51 -27.52 24.07
CA PRO A 377 -2.86 -26.27 24.39
C PRO A 377 -1.56 -26.09 23.61
N GLU A 378 -1.35 -24.89 23.06
CA GLU A 378 -0.20 -24.55 22.22
C GLU A 378 1.08 -24.46 23.05
N ASN A 379 2.16 -25.14 22.61
CA ASN A 379 3.49 -25.14 23.23
C ASN A 379 3.46 -25.27 24.76
N ARG A 380 2.74 -26.28 25.25
CA ARG A 380 2.42 -26.51 26.67
C ARG A 380 3.64 -26.55 27.59
N ASP A 381 4.74 -27.09 27.11
CA ASP A 381 6.01 -27.26 27.84
C ASP A 381 6.72 -25.93 28.14
N ARG A 382 6.38 -24.84 27.45
CA ARG A 382 6.97 -23.50 27.64
C ARG A 382 6.00 -22.49 28.25
N ILE A 383 4.80 -22.90 28.63
CA ILE A 383 3.76 -21.97 29.08
C ILE A 383 4.14 -21.23 30.35
N GLN A 384 4.93 -21.86 31.24
CA GLN A 384 5.37 -21.27 32.49
C GLN A 384 6.37 -20.12 32.31
N ASN A 385 6.99 -20.02 31.13
CA ASN A 385 7.91 -18.93 30.80
C ASN A 385 7.25 -17.54 30.82
N VAL A 386 5.91 -17.47 30.81
CA VAL A 386 5.20 -16.18 30.90
C VAL A 386 5.09 -15.65 32.32
N VAL A 387 5.41 -16.45 33.34
CA VAL A 387 5.34 -16.10 34.78
C VAL A 387 6.66 -16.30 35.52
N ASP A 388 7.73 -16.76 34.89
CA ASP A 388 9.03 -17.07 35.52
C ASP A 388 9.89 -15.84 35.78
N SER A 389 9.48 -14.66 35.33
CA SER A 389 10.19 -13.37 35.47
C SER A 389 11.54 -13.28 34.73
N ASP A 390 11.91 -14.27 33.92
CA ASP A 390 13.10 -14.21 33.04
C ASP A 390 12.75 -13.60 31.67
N PRO A 391 13.28 -12.43 31.31
CA PRO A 391 12.97 -11.79 30.05
C PRO A 391 13.55 -12.52 28.81
N ASN A 392 14.44 -13.49 29.03
CA ASN A 392 15.06 -14.28 27.94
C ASN A 392 14.28 -15.54 27.59
N THR A 393 13.32 -15.92 28.42
CA THR A 393 12.41 -17.03 28.15
C THR A 393 11.10 -16.52 27.54
N SER A 394 10.40 -17.34 26.80
CA SER A 394 9.10 -17.00 26.23
C SER A 394 8.26 -18.24 25.94
N TRP A 395 6.94 -18.05 25.97
CA TRP A 395 5.97 -18.91 25.33
C TRP A 395 5.60 -18.34 23.96
N SER A 396 5.35 -19.18 22.99
CA SER A 396 4.86 -18.78 21.67
C SER A 396 3.64 -19.60 21.25
N THR A 397 2.80 -19.02 20.43
CA THR A 397 1.77 -19.79 19.70
C THR A 397 2.43 -20.81 18.77
N GLU A 398 1.67 -21.80 18.29
CA GLU A 398 2.07 -22.60 17.14
C GLU A 398 2.25 -21.73 15.89
N GLN A 399 2.86 -22.30 14.84
CA GLN A 399 3.01 -21.61 13.55
C GLN A 399 1.72 -21.70 12.74
N TYR A 400 1.21 -20.54 12.34
CA TYR A 400 0.00 -20.38 11.53
C TYR A 400 0.36 -20.03 10.09
N TYR A 401 0.40 -21.04 9.23
CA TYR A 401 0.63 -20.85 7.79
C TYR A 401 -0.54 -20.09 7.19
N GLY A 402 -0.32 -18.80 6.88
CA GLY A 402 -1.37 -17.87 6.42
C GLY A 402 -1.60 -16.67 7.34
N GLY A 403 -0.84 -16.55 8.44
CA GLY A 403 -0.81 -15.34 9.29
C GLY A 403 -2.10 -15.02 10.04
N THR A 404 -3.06 -15.95 10.11
CA THR A 404 -4.33 -15.77 10.82
C THR A 404 -4.54 -16.83 11.88
N LEU A 405 -5.10 -16.44 13.04
CA LEU A 405 -5.50 -17.35 14.11
C LEU A 405 -6.84 -18.06 13.84
N GLN A 406 -7.19 -18.24 12.56
CA GLN A 406 -8.43 -18.90 12.17
C GLN A 406 -8.29 -20.42 12.22
N LYS A 407 -9.22 -21.08 12.91
CA LYS A 407 -9.28 -22.54 13.08
C LYS A 407 -10.68 -23.04 12.71
N PRO A 408 -10.85 -24.34 12.37
CA PRO A 408 -12.17 -24.93 12.26
C PRO A 408 -12.93 -24.77 13.58
N GLY A 409 -13.94 -23.89 13.63
CA GLY A 409 -14.75 -23.64 14.82
C GLY A 409 -14.59 -22.26 15.46
N GLY A 410 -13.60 -21.45 15.08
CA GLY A 410 -13.47 -20.09 15.61
C GLY A 410 -12.12 -19.41 15.35
N VAL A 411 -11.98 -18.19 15.86
CA VAL A 411 -10.77 -17.38 15.71
C VAL A 411 -10.13 -17.17 17.08
N GLY A 412 -8.82 -17.37 17.15
CA GLY A 412 -8.02 -17.03 18.31
C GLY A 412 -7.48 -18.23 19.08
N THR A 413 -6.54 -17.93 19.96
CA THR A 413 -5.88 -18.81 20.90
C THR A 413 -5.37 -17.99 22.09
N GLY A 414 -4.96 -18.59 23.18
CA GLY A 414 -4.45 -17.83 24.30
C GLY A 414 -3.94 -18.68 25.46
N LEU A 415 -3.75 -17.99 26.56
CA LEU A 415 -3.36 -18.60 27.83
C LEU A 415 -4.11 -17.92 28.98
N TYR A 416 -4.34 -18.65 30.07
CA TYR A 416 -4.94 -18.08 31.26
C TYR A 416 -4.03 -18.24 32.47
N LEU A 417 -4.24 -17.35 33.46
CA LEU A 417 -3.51 -17.30 34.69
C LEU A 417 -4.45 -17.66 35.84
N ASP A 418 -4.04 -18.58 36.72
CA ASP A 418 -4.69 -18.84 38.02
C ASP A 418 -4.17 -17.84 39.06
N ALA A 419 -5.00 -16.88 39.41
CA ALA A 419 -4.71 -15.87 40.43
C ALA A 419 -5.33 -16.23 41.77
N SER A 420 -5.31 -17.53 42.14
CA SER A 420 -5.87 -18.04 43.42
C SER A 420 -5.39 -17.20 44.62
N PRO A 421 -6.26 -16.89 45.59
CA PRO A 421 -7.66 -17.30 45.76
C PRO A 421 -8.69 -16.47 44.95
N GLY A 422 -8.27 -15.54 44.15
CA GLY A 422 -9.06 -14.62 43.34
C GLY A 422 -8.71 -13.16 43.63
N VAL A 423 -8.67 -12.33 42.58
CA VAL A 423 -8.17 -10.95 42.66
C VAL A 423 -9.03 -10.02 41.80
N VAL A 424 -9.24 -8.78 42.25
CA VAL A 424 -9.77 -7.69 41.40
C VAL A 424 -8.60 -7.07 40.68
N ALA A 425 -8.24 -7.63 39.49
CA ALA A 425 -7.15 -7.08 38.70
C ALA A 425 -7.56 -5.79 38.00
N LYS A 426 -6.75 -4.74 38.18
CA LYS A 426 -6.96 -3.41 37.53
C LYS A 426 -6.16 -3.25 36.28
N ALA A 427 -5.10 -4.02 36.07
CA ALA A 427 -4.31 -4.02 34.88
C ALA A 427 -3.61 -5.36 34.65
N MET A 428 -3.34 -5.66 33.37
CA MET A 428 -2.45 -6.74 32.95
C MET A 428 -1.31 -6.14 32.14
N GLN A 429 -0.07 -6.41 32.51
CA GLN A 429 1.11 -6.07 31.73
C GLN A 429 1.51 -7.29 30.91
N ILE A 430 1.77 -7.07 29.63
CA ILE A 430 2.28 -8.07 28.69
C ILE A 430 3.65 -7.61 28.23
N GLN A 431 4.62 -8.53 28.21
CA GLN A 431 5.93 -8.36 27.60
C GLN A 431 6.04 -9.34 26.44
N THR A 432 6.50 -8.88 25.26
CA THR A 432 6.56 -9.69 24.05
C THR A 432 7.81 -9.38 23.24
N THR A 433 8.35 -10.42 22.61
CA THR A 433 9.44 -10.32 21.63
C THR A 433 8.91 -10.14 20.20
N THR A 434 7.61 -10.38 19.96
CA THR A 434 6.94 -10.21 18.66
C THR A 434 5.79 -9.20 18.79
N PRO A 435 6.08 -7.88 18.82
CA PRO A 435 5.04 -6.85 18.97
C PRO A 435 4.13 -6.78 17.74
N GLY A 436 2.88 -6.31 17.93
CA GLY A 436 1.94 -6.08 16.84
C GLY A 436 0.69 -6.94 16.86
N PHE A 437 0.65 -8.04 17.63
CA PHE A 437 -0.55 -8.87 17.75
C PHE A 437 -1.70 -8.17 18.48
N ALA A 438 -2.94 -8.59 18.20
CA ALA A 438 -4.12 -8.10 18.89
C ALA A 438 -4.51 -9.08 20.01
N ALA A 439 -4.88 -8.53 21.18
CA ALA A 439 -5.27 -9.33 22.33
C ALA A 439 -6.40 -8.71 23.15
N GLN A 440 -7.20 -9.55 23.76
CA GLN A 440 -8.28 -9.20 24.68
C GLN A 440 -8.13 -9.95 26.01
N VAL A 441 -8.61 -9.37 27.11
CA VAL A 441 -8.54 -9.98 28.43
C VAL A 441 -9.94 -10.31 28.93
N TYR A 442 -10.11 -11.56 29.35
CA TYR A 442 -11.35 -12.10 29.94
C TYR A 442 -11.08 -12.64 31.34
N ALA A 443 -12.12 -12.92 32.10
CA ALA A 443 -11.98 -13.49 33.44
C ALA A 443 -13.09 -14.51 33.74
N SER A 444 -12.81 -15.44 34.68
CA SER A 444 -13.74 -16.48 35.15
C SER A 444 -13.49 -16.84 36.61
N ASP A 445 -14.56 -17.27 37.29
CA ASP A 445 -14.48 -17.81 38.66
C ASP A 445 -14.26 -19.33 38.68
N SER A 446 -14.64 -20.02 37.61
CA SER A 446 -14.49 -21.46 37.46
C SER A 446 -13.35 -21.79 36.49
N GLU A 447 -12.67 -22.90 36.75
CA GLU A 447 -11.63 -23.40 35.87
C GLU A 447 -12.24 -23.69 34.48
N PRO A 448 -11.61 -23.19 33.42
CA PRO A 448 -12.12 -23.40 32.07
C PRO A 448 -12.03 -24.88 31.70
N THR A 449 -13.17 -25.46 31.36
CA THR A 449 -13.23 -26.82 30.82
C THR A 449 -12.96 -26.76 29.31
N GLU A 450 -11.95 -27.49 28.84
CA GLU A 450 -11.75 -27.74 27.41
C GLU A 450 -12.95 -28.54 26.91
N LEU A 451 -13.83 -27.90 26.14
CA LEU A 451 -14.96 -28.59 25.51
C LEU A 451 -14.49 -29.38 24.28
N PRO A 452 -14.96 -30.63 24.10
CA PRO A 452 -14.66 -31.37 22.91
C PRO A 452 -15.30 -30.72 21.67
N TYR A 453 -14.62 -30.93 20.52
CA TYR A 453 -15.00 -30.51 19.17
C TYR A 453 -16.51 -30.56 18.91
N GLY A 454 -17.09 -29.48 18.44
CA GLY A 454 -18.39 -29.50 17.78
C GLY A 454 -19.46 -28.57 18.37
N ASN A 455 -19.40 -27.29 18.07
CA ASN A 455 -20.54 -26.45 17.67
C ASN A 455 -20.09 -24.99 17.46
N PRO A 456 -20.29 -24.39 16.27
CA PRO A 456 -19.90 -23.02 16.01
C PRO A 456 -20.94 -22.05 16.56
N THR A 457 -20.53 -21.19 17.51
CA THR A 457 -21.16 -19.90 17.70
C THR A 457 -20.10 -18.82 17.63
N PRO A 458 -20.25 -17.82 16.75
CA PRO A 458 -19.29 -16.75 16.59
C PRO A 458 -19.37 -15.83 17.81
N LEU A 459 -18.24 -15.55 18.47
CA LEU A 459 -18.01 -14.50 19.48
C LEU A 459 -17.38 -15.03 20.77
N GLY A 460 -16.06 -14.97 20.83
CA GLY A 460 -15.27 -15.01 22.05
C GLY A 460 -15.10 -16.39 22.70
N PRO A 461 -14.20 -16.48 23.69
CA PRO A 461 -13.96 -17.69 24.44
C PRO A 461 -15.18 -18.04 25.31
N ARG A 462 -15.76 -19.22 25.11
CA ARG A 462 -16.94 -19.69 25.85
C ARG A 462 -16.64 -19.86 27.34
N GLY A 463 -17.58 -19.46 28.20
CA GLY A 463 -17.47 -19.60 29.65
C GLY A 463 -16.70 -18.48 30.33
N TRP A 464 -16.12 -17.56 29.56
CA TRP A 464 -15.41 -16.40 30.05
C TRP A 464 -16.29 -15.15 30.06
N ARG A 465 -16.10 -14.29 31.06
CA ARG A 465 -16.76 -12.97 31.12
C ARG A 465 -15.83 -11.91 30.56
N GLY A 466 -16.35 -10.92 29.85
CA GLY A 466 -15.57 -9.85 29.25
C GLY A 466 -15.88 -9.63 27.75
N PRO A 467 -15.00 -8.98 26.98
CA PRO A 467 -13.65 -8.56 27.41
C PRO A 467 -13.66 -7.40 28.42
N PHE A 468 -12.79 -7.47 29.44
CA PHE A 468 -12.60 -6.42 30.42
C PHE A 468 -11.54 -5.39 30.00
N GLY A 469 -10.78 -5.68 28.96
CA GLY A 469 -9.78 -4.83 28.36
C GLY A 469 -9.17 -5.49 27.13
N GLY A 470 -8.41 -4.72 26.32
CA GLY A 470 -7.76 -5.25 25.13
C GLY A 470 -6.84 -4.22 24.46
N SER A 471 -6.13 -4.69 23.45
CA SER A 471 -5.28 -3.88 22.59
C SER A 471 -5.36 -4.42 21.17
N ALA A 472 -5.59 -3.54 20.20
CA ALA A 472 -5.56 -3.90 18.78
C ALA A 472 -4.12 -4.14 18.27
N SER A 473 -3.11 -3.62 19.00
CA SER A 473 -1.70 -3.88 18.74
C SER A 473 -0.95 -3.82 20.07
N VAL A 474 -0.35 -4.94 20.46
CA VAL A 474 0.46 -5.06 21.68
C VAL A 474 1.89 -4.67 21.37
N SER A 475 2.40 -3.60 21.99
CA SER A 475 3.82 -3.20 21.91
C SER A 475 4.71 -4.13 22.73
N SER A 476 6.03 -4.05 22.58
CA SER A 476 7.00 -4.89 23.32
C SER A 476 6.77 -4.95 24.83
N ARG A 477 6.21 -3.89 25.40
CA ARG A 477 5.68 -3.85 26.78
C ARG A 477 4.37 -3.08 26.78
N ARG A 478 3.25 -3.74 27.07
CA ARG A 478 1.92 -3.15 27.04
C ARG A 478 1.19 -3.35 28.36
N HIS A 479 0.61 -2.28 28.89
CA HIS A 479 -0.34 -2.34 30.02
C HIS A 479 -1.76 -2.22 29.48
N ILE A 480 -2.58 -3.23 29.76
CA ILE A 480 -4.01 -3.24 29.45
C ILE A 480 -4.75 -2.93 30.76
N ARG A 481 -5.48 -1.82 30.80
CA ARG A 481 -6.38 -1.52 31.94
C ARG A 481 -7.57 -2.46 31.89
N LEU A 482 -7.97 -2.96 33.06
CA LEU A 482 -9.08 -3.90 33.20
C LEU A 482 -10.22 -3.24 33.97
N GLY A 483 -11.41 -3.26 33.40
CA GLY A 483 -12.64 -2.77 34.02
C GLY A 483 -13.29 -3.79 34.97
N VAL A 484 -12.49 -4.49 35.78
CA VAL A 484 -12.94 -5.54 36.67
C VAL A 484 -13.37 -4.95 38.00
N SER A 485 -14.56 -5.33 38.48
CA SER A 485 -15.11 -4.94 39.81
C SER A 485 -15.30 -6.12 40.75
N HIS A 486 -15.23 -7.35 40.26
CA HIS A 486 -15.40 -8.60 41.03
C HIS A 486 -14.05 -9.34 41.11
N PRO A 487 -13.70 -10.01 42.24
CA PRO A 487 -12.49 -10.81 42.30
C PRO A 487 -12.65 -12.11 41.53
N TYR A 488 -11.97 -12.20 40.37
CA TYR A 488 -11.93 -13.44 39.60
C TYR A 488 -10.68 -14.24 39.91
N ARG A 489 -10.80 -15.57 39.83
CA ARG A 489 -9.67 -16.48 40.01
C ARG A 489 -8.86 -16.64 38.72
N TYR A 490 -9.51 -16.71 37.54
CA TYR A 490 -8.85 -16.97 36.29
C TYR A 490 -8.90 -15.76 35.38
N TYR A 491 -7.76 -15.40 34.77
CA TYR A 491 -7.63 -14.29 33.78
C TYR A 491 -7.05 -14.82 32.50
N LEU A 492 -7.82 -14.73 31.40
CA LEU A 492 -7.44 -15.19 30.07
C LEU A 492 -6.90 -14.03 29.24
N LEU A 493 -5.72 -14.19 28.69
CA LEU A 493 -5.20 -13.39 27.59
C LEU A 493 -5.54 -14.12 26.28
N TRP A 494 -6.45 -13.54 25.50
CA TRP A 494 -6.97 -14.10 24.26
C TRP A 494 -6.40 -13.34 23.06
N LEU A 495 -5.60 -14.00 22.23
CA LEU A 495 -5.03 -13.44 21.01
C LEU A 495 -6.05 -13.58 19.87
N THR A 496 -6.35 -12.46 19.19
CA THR A 496 -7.34 -12.38 18.10
C THR A 496 -6.70 -12.17 16.74
N ALA A 497 -5.45 -11.68 16.68
CA ALA A 497 -4.67 -11.57 15.45
C ALA A 497 -3.19 -11.73 15.77
N LEU A 498 -2.41 -12.26 14.84
CA LEU A 498 -0.95 -12.32 14.90
C LEU A 498 -0.31 -10.98 14.57
N PRO A 499 0.98 -10.76 14.91
CA PRO A 499 1.72 -9.61 14.42
C PRO A 499 1.76 -9.62 12.88
N PRO A 500 1.69 -8.44 12.23
CA PRO A 500 1.79 -8.36 10.79
C PRO A 500 3.07 -9.01 10.25
N GLY A 501 2.92 -9.94 9.30
CA GLY A 501 4.04 -10.65 8.68
C GLY A 501 4.61 -11.84 9.48
N GLU A 502 4.13 -12.07 10.71
CA GLU A 502 4.59 -13.17 11.56
C GLU A 502 3.62 -14.36 11.49
N GLN A 503 4.18 -15.57 11.66
CA GLN A 503 3.39 -16.82 11.71
C GLN A 503 3.09 -17.27 13.16
N SER A 504 3.64 -16.58 14.15
CA SER A 504 3.42 -16.86 15.57
C SER A 504 3.54 -15.59 16.41
N ALA A 505 2.99 -15.62 17.62
CA ALA A 505 3.17 -14.57 18.63
C ALA A 505 3.90 -15.13 19.83
N SER A 506 4.92 -14.41 20.34
CA SER A 506 5.73 -14.82 21.50
C SER A 506 5.55 -13.88 22.68
N ILE A 507 5.31 -14.40 23.85
CA ILE A 507 5.12 -13.65 25.11
C ILE A 507 6.19 -14.05 26.10
N SER A 508 6.99 -13.08 26.56
CA SER A 508 8.09 -13.28 27.51
C SER A 508 7.71 -12.94 28.96
N GLY A 509 6.51 -12.39 29.19
CA GLY A 509 6.09 -12.13 30.58
C GLY A 509 4.68 -11.58 30.67
N ILE A 510 3.94 -12.01 31.70
CA ILE A 510 2.62 -11.47 32.03
C ILE A 510 2.59 -11.19 33.53
N THR A 511 2.15 -9.99 33.91
CA THR A 511 1.97 -9.59 35.29
C THR A 511 0.58 -8.99 35.48
N LEU A 512 -0.15 -9.46 36.48
CA LEU A 512 -1.41 -8.88 36.93
C LEU A 512 -1.14 -7.83 38.03
N PHE A 513 -1.92 -6.75 38.03
CA PHE A 513 -1.86 -5.67 39.01
C PHE A 513 -3.23 -5.45 39.68
N ARG A 514 -3.23 -5.23 40.99
CA ARG A 514 -4.42 -4.92 41.80
C ARG A 514 -4.31 -3.56 42.49
#